data_a6a200ecea3c2a1b28cd504ed668023e
#
_entry.id   a6a200ecea3c2a1b28cd504ed668023e
#
_cell.length_a   1.000
_cell.length_b   1.000
_cell.length_c   1.000
_cell.angle_alpha   90.00
_cell.angle_beta   90.00
_cell.angle_gamma   90.00
#
_symmetry.space_group_name_H-M   'P 1'
#
loop_
_entity.id
_entity.type
_entity.pdbx_description
1 polymer ?
#
loop_
_entity_poly.entity_id
_entity_poly.type
_entity_poly.pdbx_seq_one_letter_code
_entity_poly.pdbx_strand_id
1 'polypeptide(L)'
;MPPMYSITRLFANHVIKPLLKNYLAQERTSSYKGITIKVLPGVFHPGFFFSSKYLLQYLLQFPLANKTVLELGAGSGLLSFAAEKNGAFVTATDLSAKAIENLQLNKSIMKSSITILKSDLFAHIPVMQFDFVAINPPYYPKQPVTESEIAWYCGTDFQYFEKLFLGLTNFLHPASKTLMVLSEDCDIIRINLIAAKNHFIMKVVNKKKFLWEWNYLFEIERNDAIDSA
;
A
#
# COMPACT_ATOMS: atom_id res chain seq x y z
N MET A 1 2.88 -26.22 28.35
CA MET A 1 3.93 -25.80 27.40
C MET A 1 3.48 -24.47 26.81
N PRO A 2 4.27 -23.41 26.85
CA PRO A 2 3.90 -22.19 26.13
C PRO A 2 3.82 -22.51 24.63
N PRO A 3 2.83 -21.95 23.91
CA PRO A 3 2.67 -22.28 22.48
C PRO A 3 3.91 -21.84 21.71
N MET A 4 4.38 -22.70 20.80
CA MET A 4 5.57 -22.50 19.95
C MET A 4 5.59 -21.14 19.24
N TYR A 5 4.43 -20.50 19.06
CA TYR A 5 4.24 -19.13 18.57
C TYR A 5 4.87 -18.04 19.45
N SER A 6 5.06 -18.27 20.77
CA SER A 6 5.63 -17.26 21.66
C SER A 6 7.15 -17.15 21.52
N ILE A 7 7.84 -18.26 21.26
CA ILE A 7 9.31 -18.31 21.15
C ILE A 7 9.79 -17.71 19.84
N THR A 8 9.10 -17.97 18.73
CA THR A 8 9.40 -17.39 17.41
C THR A 8 9.13 -15.88 17.42
N ARG A 9 8.09 -15.41 18.12
CA ARG A 9 7.76 -13.99 18.26
C ARG A 9 8.76 -13.24 19.15
N LEU A 10 9.27 -13.88 20.23
CA LEU A 10 10.34 -13.36 21.08
C LEU A 10 11.67 -13.26 20.32
N PHE A 11 12.04 -14.29 19.57
CA PHE A 11 13.24 -14.29 18.75
C PHE A 11 13.17 -13.22 17.63
N ALA A 12 12.03 -13.12 16.94
CA ALA A 12 11.79 -12.09 15.94
C ALA A 12 11.90 -10.67 16.52
N ASN A 13 11.37 -10.46 17.72
CA ASN A 13 11.39 -9.14 18.37
C ASN A 13 12.77 -8.72 18.88
N HIS A 14 13.55 -9.66 19.45
CA HIS A 14 14.81 -9.33 20.12
C HIS A 14 16.05 -9.44 19.22
N VAL A 15 15.98 -10.23 18.15
CA VAL A 15 17.12 -10.45 17.25
C VAL A 15 16.87 -9.87 15.86
N ILE A 16 15.75 -10.23 15.24
CA ILE A 16 15.48 -9.85 13.85
C ILE A 16 15.14 -8.35 13.73
N LYS A 17 14.31 -7.81 14.61
CA LYS A 17 13.94 -6.38 14.58
C LYS A 17 15.13 -5.43 14.76
N PRO A 18 16.06 -5.62 15.73
CA PRO A 18 17.23 -4.76 15.84
C PRO A 18 18.17 -4.85 14.64
N LEU A 19 18.41 -6.06 14.12
CA LEU A 19 19.22 -6.26 12.92
C LEU A 19 18.58 -5.61 11.70
N LEU A 20 17.27 -5.78 11.53
CA LEU A 20 16.51 -5.14 10.46
C LEU A 20 16.53 -3.61 10.60
N LYS A 21 16.36 -3.09 11.82
CA LYS A 21 16.44 -1.66 12.10
C LYS A 21 17.79 -1.07 11.70
N ASN A 22 18.90 -1.73 12.06
CA ASN A 22 20.23 -1.31 11.68
C ASN A 22 20.46 -1.41 10.17
N TYR A 23 19.95 -2.47 9.53
CA TYR A 23 20.02 -2.62 8.09
C TYR A 23 19.26 -1.51 7.36
N LEU A 24 18.04 -1.18 7.82
CA LEU A 24 17.17 -0.15 7.25
C LEU A 24 17.60 1.29 7.62
N ALA A 25 18.58 1.45 8.52
CA ALA A 25 19.15 2.74 8.86
C ALA A 25 20.10 3.31 7.80
N GLN A 26 20.39 2.56 6.73
CA GLN A 26 21.21 2.98 5.62
C GLN A 26 20.46 2.92 4.30
N GLU A 27 20.88 3.73 3.32
CA GLU A 27 20.38 3.62 1.95
C GLU A 27 20.58 2.21 1.41
N ARG A 28 19.58 1.67 0.74
CA ARG A 28 19.61 0.34 0.13
C ARG A 28 19.14 0.41 -1.31
N THR A 29 19.48 -0.63 -2.06
CA THR A 29 18.94 -0.84 -3.41
C THR A 29 18.05 -2.07 -3.39
N SER A 30 16.89 -1.97 -4.01
CA SER A 30 15.97 -3.09 -4.20
C SER A 30 15.66 -3.26 -5.69
N SER A 31 15.77 -4.49 -6.18
CA SER A 31 15.45 -4.81 -7.57
C SER A 31 14.34 -5.84 -7.64
N TYR A 32 13.34 -5.60 -8.49
CA TYR A 32 12.23 -6.50 -8.71
C TYR A 32 11.62 -6.31 -10.11
N LYS A 33 11.44 -7.40 -10.86
CA LYS A 33 10.86 -7.38 -12.24
C LYS A 33 11.51 -6.33 -13.16
N GLY A 34 12.81 -6.17 -13.07
CA GLY A 34 13.57 -5.23 -13.91
C GLY A 34 13.40 -3.76 -13.52
N ILE A 35 12.84 -3.48 -12.35
CA ILE A 35 12.83 -2.17 -11.70
C ILE A 35 13.89 -2.21 -10.59
N THR A 36 14.79 -1.23 -10.59
CA THR A 36 15.79 -1.05 -9.53
C THR A 36 15.59 0.32 -8.91
N ILE A 37 15.33 0.34 -7.61
CA ILE A 37 15.08 1.55 -6.83
C ILE A 37 16.05 1.68 -5.67
N LYS A 38 16.36 2.90 -5.31
CA LYS A 38 16.97 3.28 -4.05
C LYS A 38 15.90 3.33 -2.97
N VAL A 39 16.24 2.90 -1.76
CA VAL A 39 15.37 2.98 -0.58
C VAL A 39 16.12 3.71 0.51
N LEU A 40 15.68 4.91 0.82
CA LEU A 40 16.27 5.76 1.84
C LEU A 40 15.90 5.26 3.25
N PRO A 41 16.73 5.57 4.27
CA PRO A 41 16.44 5.25 5.66
C PRO A 41 15.06 5.77 6.10
N GLY A 42 14.29 4.92 6.75
CA GLY A 42 12.95 5.25 7.24
C GLY A 42 11.82 5.09 6.21
N VAL A 43 12.14 4.75 4.96
CA VAL A 43 11.14 4.40 3.94
C VAL A 43 10.87 2.90 3.98
N PHE A 44 9.61 2.52 3.75
CA PHE A 44 9.19 1.12 3.69
C PHE A 44 9.96 0.35 2.61
N HIS A 45 10.66 -0.73 3.02
CA HIS A 45 11.55 -1.46 2.13
C HIS A 45 10.87 -2.66 1.47
N PRO A 46 10.62 -2.65 0.15
CA PRO A 46 9.83 -3.70 -0.52
C PRO A 46 10.54 -5.06 -0.56
N GLY A 47 11.82 -5.12 -0.24
CA GLY A 47 12.60 -6.37 -0.15
C GLY A 47 12.21 -7.24 1.05
N PHE A 48 11.75 -6.62 2.15
CA PHE A 48 11.40 -7.30 3.40
C PHE A 48 9.91 -7.55 3.56
N PHE A 49 9.08 -6.87 2.75
CA PHE A 49 7.63 -6.98 2.85
C PHE A 49 7.05 -7.53 1.55
N PHE A 50 6.47 -8.69 1.66
CA PHE A 50 5.92 -9.42 0.52
C PHE A 50 4.71 -8.72 -0.09
N SER A 51 3.91 -8.02 0.73
CA SER A 51 2.65 -7.40 0.34
C SER A 51 2.76 -6.48 -0.89
N SER A 52 3.75 -5.56 -0.91
CA SER A 52 3.95 -4.64 -2.05
C SER A 52 4.28 -5.39 -3.35
N LYS A 53 5.12 -6.43 -3.28
CA LYS A 53 5.44 -7.27 -4.46
C LYS A 53 4.24 -8.07 -4.90
N TYR A 54 3.42 -8.54 -3.97
CA TYR A 54 2.23 -9.33 -4.25
C TYR A 54 1.16 -8.48 -4.93
N LEU A 55 0.88 -7.28 -4.40
CA LEU A 55 -0.01 -6.31 -5.03
C LEU A 55 0.48 -5.95 -6.46
N LEU A 56 1.77 -5.66 -6.60
CA LEU A 56 2.37 -5.38 -7.91
C LEU A 56 2.22 -6.56 -8.88
N GLN A 57 2.49 -7.80 -8.45
CA GLN A 57 2.34 -8.98 -9.30
C GLN A 57 0.92 -9.13 -9.84
N TYR A 58 -0.07 -8.81 -9.03
CA TYR A 58 -1.47 -8.88 -9.44
C TYR A 58 -1.85 -7.73 -10.36
N LEU A 59 -1.45 -6.50 -10.05
CA LEU A 59 -1.69 -5.33 -10.91
C LEU A 59 -1.12 -5.53 -12.32
N LEU A 60 0.07 -6.14 -12.44
CA LEU A 60 0.71 -6.41 -13.73
C LEU A 60 0.03 -7.51 -14.57
N GLN A 61 -1.03 -8.14 -14.09
CA GLN A 61 -1.86 -9.05 -14.90
C GLN A 61 -2.85 -8.29 -15.78
N PHE A 62 -3.07 -7.01 -15.51
CA PHE A 62 -3.97 -6.16 -16.29
C PHE A 62 -3.19 -5.40 -17.39
N PRO A 63 -3.85 -5.03 -18.51
CA PRO A 63 -3.25 -4.18 -19.52
C PRO A 63 -3.16 -2.74 -18.97
N LEU A 64 -1.96 -2.31 -18.60
CA LEU A 64 -1.74 -0.99 -18.00
C LEU A 64 -1.42 0.11 -19.03
N ALA A 65 -1.14 -0.23 -20.29
CA ALA A 65 -0.81 0.74 -21.31
C ALA A 65 -1.93 1.78 -21.50
N ASN A 66 -1.58 3.06 -21.41
CA ASN A 66 -2.50 4.21 -21.48
C ASN A 66 -3.55 4.25 -20.34
N LYS A 67 -3.36 3.51 -19.25
CA LYS A 67 -4.22 3.52 -18.08
C LYS A 67 -3.71 4.48 -17.01
N THR A 68 -4.63 5.10 -16.29
CA THR A 68 -4.31 5.93 -15.13
C THR A 68 -4.24 5.06 -13.86
N VAL A 69 -3.14 5.17 -13.13
CA VAL A 69 -2.90 4.41 -11.89
C VAL A 69 -2.64 5.37 -10.74
N LEU A 70 -3.38 5.24 -9.65
CA LEU A 70 -3.12 5.89 -8.37
C LEU A 70 -2.52 4.88 -7.40
N GLU A 71 -1.35 5.16 -6.85
CA GLU A 71 -0.81 4.44 -5.69
C GLU A 71 -0.94 5.30 -4.45
N LEU A 72 -1.72 4.85 -3.47
CA LEU A 72 -1.86 5.48 -2.16
C LEU A 72 -0.85 4.88 -1.17
N GLY A 73 -0.01 5.72 -0.57
CA GLY A 73 1.07 5.26 0.30
C GLY A 73 2.19 4.57 -0.49
N ALA A 74 2.73 5.24 -1.51
CA ALA A 74 3.67 4.64 -2.46
C ALA A 74 5.03 4.26 -1.85
N GLY A 75 5.41 4.83 -0.71
CA GLY A 75 6.65 4.50 -0.01
C GLY A 75 7.88 4.59 -0.90
N SER A 76 8.46 3.43 -1.23
CA SER A 76 9.64 3.34 -2.11
C SER A 76 9.34 3.56 -3.60
N GLY A 77 8.06 3.48 -4.02
CA GLY A 77 7.63 3.67 -5.40
C GLY A 77 7.76 2.44 -6.30
N LEU A 78 8.08 1.26 -5.77
CA LEU A 78 8.29 0.06 -6.58
C LEU A 78 7.12 -0.22 -7.52
N LEU A 79 5.88 -0.13 -7.03
CA LEU A 79 4.68 -0.36 -7.83
C LEU A 79 4.50 0.75 -8.86
N SER A 80 4.63 2.01 -8.45
CA SER A 80 4.50 3.18 -9.34
C SER A 80 5.44 3.12 -10.53
N PHE A 81 6.74 2.90 -10.31
CA PHE A 81 7.72 2.82 -11.40
C PHE A 81 7.51 1.58 -12.28
N ALA A 82 7.05 0.47 -11.69
CA ALA A 82 6.73 -0.73 -12.47
C ALA A 82 5.48 -0.53 -13.33
N ALA A 83 4.45 0.13 -12.82
CA ALA A 83 3.24 0.45 -13.59
C ALA A 83 3.56 1.40 -14.77
N GLU A 84 4.34 2.46 -14.52
CA GLU A 84 4.82 3.36 -15.59
C GLU A 84 5.61 2.63 -16.66
N LYS A 85 6.54 1.73 -16.27
CA LYS A 85 7.30 0.90 -17.22
C LYS A 85 6.39 0.04 -18.11
N ASN A 86 5.20 -0.30 -17.64
CA ASN A 86 4.17 -1.01 -18.40
C ASN A 86 3.17 -0.09 -19.11
N GLY A 87 3.52 1.20 -19.26
CA GLY A 87 2.80 2.18 -20.08
C GLY A 87 1.67 2.90 -19.35
N ALA A 88 1.58 2.83 -18.02
CA ALA A 88 0.59 3.56 -17.26
C ALA A 88 0.99 5.04 -17.05
N PHE A 89 -0.02 5.92 -16.93
CA PHE A 89 0.12 7.26 -16.35
C PHE A 89 -0.08 7.15 -14.84
N VAL A 90 0.98 7.39 -14.06
CA VAL A 90 0.97 7.09 -12.63
C VAL A 90 0.97 8.35 -11.77
N THR A 91 0.09 8.39 -10.78
CA THR A 91 0.13 9.31 -9.65
C THR A 91 0.49 8.52 -8.39
N ALA A 92 1.64 8.82 -7.82
CA ALA A 92 2.15 8.22 -6.59
C ALA A 92 1.98 9.22 -5.43
N THR A 93 1.34 8.80 -4.35
CA THR A 93 1.13 9.67 -3.19
C THR A 93 1.66 9.04 -1.91
N ASP A 94 2.14 9.87 -1.00
CA ASP A 94 2.50 9.44 0.35
C ASP A 94 2.34 10.61 1.33
N LEU A 95 2.08 10.30 2.60
CA LEU A 95 2.02 11.28 3.68
C LEU A 95 3.42 11.63 4.20
N SER A 96 4.35 10.65 4.21
CA SER A 96 5.71 10.81 4.72
C SER A 96 6.55 11.68 3.79
N ALA A 97 7.17 12.73 4.35
CA ALA A 97 8.12 13.57 3.62
C ALA A 97 9.34 12.75 3.12
N LYS A 98 9.77 11.75 3.90
CA LYS A 98 10.87 10.85 3.49
C LYS A 98 10.49 9.94 2.32
N ALA A 99 9.26 9.46 2.27
CA ALA A 99 8.77 8.69 1.14
C ALA A 99 8.71 9.57 -0.13
N ILE A 100 8.28 10.82 -0.02
CA ILE A 100 8.27 11.79 -1.13
C ILE A 100 9.70 12.06 -1.62
N GLU A 101 10.65 12.30 -0.70
CA GLU A 101 12.08 12.46 -1.04
C GLU A 101 12.60 11.24 -1.80
N ASN A 102 12.29 10.04 -1.32
CA ASN A 102 12.69 8.78 -1.95
C ASN A 102 12.10 8.61 -3.36
N LEU A 103 10.81 8.94 -3.52
CA LEU A 103 10.14 8.91 -4.82
C LEU A 103 10.79 9.88 -5.82
N GLN A 104 11.09 11.11 -5.39
CA GLN A 104 11.75 12.13 -6.24
C GLN A 104 13.17 11.68 -6.65
N LEU A 105 13.95 11.10 -5.71
CA LEU A 105 15.27 10.54 -5.99
C LEU A 105 15.17 9.47 -7.10
N ASN A 106 14.27 8.49 -6.94
CA ASN A 106 14.11 7.42 -7.92
C ASN A 106 13.56 7.94 -9.25
N LYS A 107 12.61 8.88 -9.22
CA LYS A 107 12.10 9.54 -10.43
C LYS A 107 13.24 10.17 -11.24
N SER A 108 14.16 10.88 -10.57
CA SER A 108 15.32 11.49 -11.22
C SER A 108 16.27 10.43 -11.82
N ILE A 109 16.63 9.40 -11.05
CA ILE A 109 17.51 8.30 -11.49
C ILE A 109 16.94 7.59 -12.72
N MET A 110 15.65 7.28 -12.69
CA MET A 110 14.98 6.51 -13.73
C MET A 110 14.49 7.36 -14.90
N LYS A 111 14.60 8.71 -14.81
CA LYS A 111 14.01 9.66 -15.76
C LYS A 111 12.53 9.40 -15.97
N SER A 112 11.84 9.11 -14.90
CA SER A 112 10.42 8.75 -14.87
C SER A 112 9.53 10.00 -14.99
N SER A 113 8.35 9.85 -15.54
CA SER A 113 7.34 10.91 -15.72
C SER A 113 6.24 10.88 -14.65
N ILE A 114 6.25 9.93 -13.69
CA ILE A 114 5.19 9.79 -12.70
C ILE A 114 4.94 11.12 -11.96
N THR A 115 3.68 11.38 -11.65
CA THR A 115 3.29 12.49 -10.76
C THR A 115 3.47 12.08 -9.32
N ILE A 116 4.15 12.89 -8.50
CA ILE A 116 4.40 12.61 -7.08
C ILE A 116 3.75 13.71 -6.25
N LEU A 117 2.88 13.34 -5.30
CA LEU A 117 2.17 14.28 -4.44
C LEU A 117 2.32 13.88 -2.97
N LYS A 118 2.66 14.84 -2.11
CA LYS A 118 2.56 14.66 -0.66
C LYS A 118 1.10 14.84 -0.26
N SER A 119 0.45 13.77 0.22
CA SER A 119 -0.98 13.78 0.52
C SER A 119 -1.35 12.84 1.66
N ASP A 120 -2.23 13.27 2.55
CA ASP A 120 -2.97 12.38 3.46
C ASP A 120 -4.12 11.79 2.66
N LEU A 121 -3.90 10.58 2.15
CA LEU A 121 -4.81 9.93 1.20
C LEU A 121 -5.11 10.86 0.02
N PHE A 122 -6.35 11.31 -0.12
CA PHE A 122 -6.86 12.08 -1.25
C PHE A 122 -6.76 13.61 -1.09
N ALA A 123 -6.32 14.11 0.07
CA ALA A 123 -6.45 15.53 0.44
C ALA A 123 -5.81 16.52 -0.54
N HIS A 124 -4.75 16.12 -1.23
CA HIS A 124 -4.04 16.99 -2.19
C HIS A 124 -4.00 16.43 -3.61
N ILE A 125 -4.82 15.42 -3.90
CA ILE A 125 -4.95 14.88 -5.25
C ILE A 125 -5.99 15.73 -6.00
N PRO A 126 -5.66 16.29 -7.18
CA PRO A 126 -6.67 16.93 -8.03
C PRO A 126 -7.83 15.97 -8.31
N VAL A 127 -9.06 16.48 -8.32
CA VAL A 127 -10.24 15.65 -8.59
C VAL A 127 -10.13 15.08 -10.00
N MET A 128 -9.86 13.78 -10.09
CA MET A 128 -9.78 13.01 -11.32
C MET A 128 -10.08 11.55 -11.02
N GLN A 129 -10.54 10.83 -12.02
CA GLN A 129 -10.84 9.39 -11.87
C GLN A 129 -9.67 8.55 -12.41
N PHE A 130 -9.42 7.42 -11.75
CA PHE A 130 -8.34 6.50 -12.09
C PHE A 130 -8.89 5.15 -12.58
N ASP A 131 -8.23 4.55 -13.58
CA ASP A 131 -8.53 3.18 -14.01
C ASP A 131 -8.16 2.17 -12.91
N PHE A 132 -7.05 2.41 -12.20
CA PHE A 132 -6.59 1.57 -11.11
C PHE A 132 -6.23 2.40 -9.89
N VAL A 133 -6.65 1.93 -8.70
CA VAL A 133 -6.18 2.41 -7.41
C VAL A 133 -5.51 1.26 -6.69
N ALA A 134 -4.23 1.41 -6.33
CA ALA A 134 -3.44 0.39 -5.63
C ALA A 134 -3.12 0.84 -4.21
N ILE A 135 -3.39 -0.02 -3.23
CA ILE A 135 -3.30 0.31 -1.81
C ILE A 135 -2.60 -0.81 -1.05
N ASN A 136 -1.47 -0.49 -0.43
CA ASN A 136 -0.84 -1.31 0.61
C ASN A 136 -0.89 -0.50 1.92
N PRO A 137 -1.98 -0.58 2.70
CA PRO A 137 -2.25 0.35 3.78
C PRO A 137 -1.45 0.02 5.05
N PRO A 138 -1.27 0.99 5.97
CA PRO A 138 -0.98 0.68 7.36
C PRO A 138 -2.19 -0.03 7.98
N TYR A 139 -1.99 -1.07 8.79
CA TYR A 139 -3.11 -1.87 9.27
C TYR A 139 -3.10 -2.20 10.78
N TYR A 140 -2.06 -1.84 11.52
CA TYR A 140 -2.08 -2.04 12.96
C TYR A 140 -2.84 -0.91 13.66
N PRO A 141 -3.82 -1.24 14.55
CA PRO A 141 -4.66 -0.24 15.23
C PRO A 141 -3.90 0.42 16.38
N LYS A 142 -3.09 1.41 16.06
CA LYS A 142 -2.34 2.24 16.99
C LYS A 142 -2.17 3.63 16.39
N GLN A 143 -2.14 4.66 17.24
CA GLN A 143 -1.83 6.01 16.80
C GLN A 143 -0.34 6.12 16.45
N PRO A 144 0.04 6.52 15.22
CA PRO A 144 1.43 6.82 14.90
C PRO A 144 1.90 8.06 15.67
N VAL A 145 3.08 7.96 16.29
CA VAL A 145 3.70 9.05 17.07
C VAL A 145 4.88 9.66 16.30
N THR A 146 5.48 8.88 15.43
CA THR A 146 6.62 9.28 14.60
C THR A 146 6.30 9.11 13.11
N GLU A 147 7.02 9.84 12.26
CA GLU A 147 6.85 9.71 10.80
C GLU A 147 7.09 8.28 10.29
N SER A 148 8.06 7.56 10.87
CA SER A 148 8.33 6.16 10.50
C SER A 148 7.24 5.17 10.91
N GLU A 149 6.37 5.55 11.84
CA GLU A 149 5.25 4.73 12.28
C GLU A 149 4.01 4.87 11.38
N ILE A 150 3.93 5.91 10.56
CA ILE A 150 2.82 6.14 9.62
C ILE A 150 2.64 4.96 8.66
N ALA A 151 3.74 4.31 8.25
CA ALA A 151 3.68 3.15 7.36
C ALA A 151 3.08 1.89 8.00
N TRP A 152 2.87 1.88 9.33
CA TRP A 152 2.44 0.69 10.08
C TRP A 152 1.09 0.85 10.76
N TYR A 153 0.79 2.06 11.27
CA TYR A 153 -0.33 2.30 12.16
C TYR A 153 -1.45 3.09 11.49
N CYS A 154 -2.65 2.51 11.55
CA CYS A 154 -3.85 3.06 10.90
C CYS A 154 -4.70 3.97 11.81
N GLY A 155 -4.18 4.29 13.01
CA GLY A 155 -4.95 4.95 14.07
C GLY A 155 -5.66 3.96 14.98
N THR A 156 -5.90 4.32 16.25
CA THR A 156 -6.51 3.45 17.26
C THR A 156 -7.91 2.94 16.89
N ASP A 157 -8.65 3.76 16.14
CA ASP A 157 -10.02 3.49 15.70
C ASP A 157 -10.12 3.32 14.18
N PHE A 158 -9.04 2.87 13.55
CA PHE A 158 -8.97 2.66 12.10
C PHE A 158 -9.22 3.92 11.26
N GLN A 159 -8.84 5.10 11.76
CA GLN A 159 -9.08 6.40 11.12
C GLN A 159 -8.57 6.46 9.67
N TYR A 160 -7.49 5.74 9.35
CA TYR A 160 -7.00 5.61 7.97
C TYR A 160 -8.08 5.03 7.06
N PHE A 161 -8.72 3.93 7.47
CA PHE A 161 -9.73 3.24 6.65
C PHE A 161 -11.03 4.03 6.57
N GLU A 162 -11.45 4.72 7.65
CA GLU A 162 -12.60 5.64 7.60
C GLU A 162 -12.38 6.75 6.56
N LYS A 163 -11.21 7.40 6.56
CA LYS A 163 -10.85 8.42 5.58
C LYS A 163 -10.71 7.83 4.16
N LEU A 164 -10.12 6.64 4.04
CA LEU A 164 -9.93 5.97 2.75
C LEU A 164 -11.28 5.75 2.06
N PHE A 165 -12.19 5.03 2.70
CA PHE A 165 -13.47 4.67 2.09
C PHE A 165 -14.38 5.88 1.89
N LEU A 166 -14.34 6.87 2.79
CA LEU A 166 -15.08 8.12 2.63
C LEU A 166 -14.66 8.89 1.37
N GLY A 167 -13.33 8.94 1.09
CA GLY A 167 -12.81 9.73 -0.03
C GLY A 167 -12.76 8.99 -1.37
N LEU A 168 -12.73 7.65 -1.36
CA LEU A 168 -12.41 6.81 -2.52
C LEU A 168 -13.39 7.03 -3.70
N THR A 169 -14.68 7.21 -3.43
CA THR A 169 -15.73 7.35 -4.44
C THR A 169 -15.43 8.43 -5.49
N ASN A 170 -14.86 9.55 -5.08
CA ASN A 170 -14.62 10.69 -5.97
C ASN A 170 -13.52 10.44 -7.01
N PHE A 171 -12.74 9.38 -6.82
CA PHE A 171 -11.59 9.02 -7.66
C PHE A 171 -11.83 7.78 -8.53
N LEU A 172 -13.06 7.26 -8.52
CA LEU A 172 -13.45 6.06 -9.27
C LEU A 172 -14.48 6.39 -10.35
N HIS A 173 -14.33 5.77 -11.51
CA HIS A 173 -15.36 5.65 -12.54
C HIS A 173 -15.92 4.20 -12.54
N PRO A 174 -17.03 3.90 -13.22
CA PRO A 174 -17.67 2.58 -13.15
C PRO A 174 -16.79 1.38 -13.54
N ALA A 175 -15.75 1.61 -14.35
CA ALA A 175 -14.81 0.56 -14.77
C ALA A 175 -13.50 0.55 -13.96
N SER A 176 -13.38 1.38 -12.93
CA SER A 176 -12.20 1.43 -12.08
C SER A 176 -12.00 0.13 -11.29
N LYS A 177 -10.73 -0.24 -11.08
CA LYS A 177 -10.36 -1.35 -10.20
C LYS A 177 -9.56 -0.83 -9.02
N THR A 178 -10.08 -1.03 -7.82
CA THR A 178 -9.36 -0.71 -6.58
C THR A 178 -8.84 -1.99 -5.96
N LEU A 179 -7.53 -2.08 -5.83
CA LEU A 179 -6.83 -3.26 -5.32
C LEU A 179 -6.18 -2.93 -3.98
N MET A 180 -6.45 -3.73 -2.95
CA MET A 180 -5.87 -3.57 -1.62
C MET A 180 -5.30 -4.89 -1.12
N VAL A 181 -4.08 -4.85 -0.56
CA VAL A 181 -3.48 -6.01 0.08
C VAL A 181 -3.54 -5.88 1.59
N LEU A 182 -4.00 -6.94 2.28
CA LEU A 182 -4.00 -7.04 3.74
C LEU A 182 -3.41 -8.38 4.16
N SER A 183 -2.80 -8.43 5.35
CA SER A 183 -2.34 -9.67 5.94
C SER A 183 -3.40 -10.27 6.88
N GLU A 184 -3.24 -11.53 7.27
CA GLU A 184 -4.10 -12.16 8.29
C GLU A 184 -3.99 -11.51 9.68
N ASP A 185 -2.93 -10.74 9.93
CA ASP A 185 -2.74 -9.98 11.17
C ASP A 185 -3.63 -8.72 11.23
N CYS A 186 -4.28 -8.35 10.11
CA CYS A 186 -5.22 -7.24 10.07
C CYS A 186 -6.57 -7.62 10.69
N ASP A 187 -7.24 -6.69 11.33
CA ASP A 187 -8.67 -6.85 11.65
C ASP A 187 -9.52 -6.64 10.39
N ILE A 188 -9.49 -7.65 9.49
CA ILE A 188 -10.20 -7.62 8.21
C ILE A 188 -11.71 -7.46 8.42
N ILE A 189 -12.27 -8.00 9.52
CA ILE A 189 -13.70 -7.88 9.83
C ILE A 189 -14.03 -6.41 10.06
N ARG A 190 -13.27 -5.73 10.89
CA ARG A 190 -13.47 -4.31 11.19
C ARG A 190 -13.31 -3.44 9.94
N ILE A 191 -12.27 -3.70 9.15
CA ILE A 191 -12.01 -2.96 7.90
C ILE A 191 -13.18 -3.16 6.91
N ASN A 192 -13.71 -4.38 6.79
CA ASN A 192 -14.85 -4.67 5.92
C ASN A 192 -16.14 -3.97 6.39
N LEU A 193 -16.36 -3.86 7.71
CA LEU A 193 -17.48 -3.09 8.27
C LEU A 193 -17.38 -1.60 7.92
N ILE A 194 -16.18 -1.04 7.98
CA ILE A 194 -15.94 0.36 7.58
C ILE A 194 -16.17 0.55 6.09
N ALA A 195 -15.71 -0.38 5.26
CA ALA A 195 -15.96 -0.37 3.81
C ALA A 195 -17.48 -0.40 3.52
N ALA A 196 -18.20 -1.34 4.14
CA ALA A 196 -19.65 -1.49 3.96
C ALA A 196 -20.44 -0.24 4.38
N LYS A 197 -20.06 0.41 5.49
CA LYS A 197 -20.63 1.68 5.96
C LYS A 197 -20.49 2.81 4.93
N ASN A 198 -19.43 2.75 4.11
CA ASN A 198 -19.16 3.73 3.05
C ASN A 198 -19.56 3.22 1.65
N HIS A 199 -20.49 2.26 1.57
CA HIS A 199 -21.01 1.72 0.32
C HIS A 199 -19.97 0.98 -0.55
N PHE A 200 -18.99 0.30 0.10
CA PHE A 200 -18.02 -0.55 -0.59
C PHE A 200 -18.10 -2.01 -0.14
N ILE A 201 -17.81 -2.92 -1.06
CA ILE A 201 -17.67 -4.35 -0.83
C ILE A 201 -16.20 -4.71 -1.07
N MET A 202 -15.60 -5.45 -0.14
CA MET A 202 -14.26 -6.00 -0.27
C MET A 202 -14.32 -7.46 -0.68
N LYS A 203 -13.99 -7.78 -1.93
CA LYS A 203 -13.97 -9.15 -2.46
C LYS A 203 -12.55 -9.70 -2.46
N VAL A 204 -12.33 -10.85 -1.84
CA VAL A 204 -11.03 -11.54 -1.94
C VAL A 204 -10.89 -12.10 -3.37
N VAL A 205 -9.97 -11.53 -4.14
CA VAL A 205 -9.69 -11.96 -5.52
C VAL A 205 -8.48 -12.87 -5.62
N ASN A 206 -7.59 -12.84 -4.63
CA ASN A 206 -6.45 -13.75 -4.54
C ASN A 206 -5.98 -13.86 -3.08
N LYS A 207 -5.31 -14.97 -2.74
CA LYS A 207 -4.64 -15.15 -1.45
C LYS A 207 -3.35 -15.92 -1.64
N LYS A 208 -2.33 -15.56 -0.87
CA LYS A 208 -1.04 -16.22 -0.93
C LYS A 208 -0.40 -16.28 0.45
N LYS A 209 0.14 -17.45 0.79
CA LYS A 209 0.92 -17.62 2.01
C LYS A 209 2.37 -17.27 1.73
N PHE A 210 2.95 -16.41 2.56
CA PHE A 210 4.36 -16.09 2.52
C PHE A 210 4.98 -16.37 3.90
N LEU A 211 5.96 -17.24 3.96
CA LEU A 211 6.47 -17.84 5.20
C LEU A 211 5.32 -18.48 5.99
N TRP A 212 4.90 -17.84 7.06
CA TRP A 212 3.83 -18.36 7.93
C TRP A 212 2.57 -17.49 7.92
N GLU A 213 2.55 -16.38 7.15
CA GLU A 213 1.51 -15.36 7.13
C GLU A 213 0.72 -15.40 5.82
N TRP A 214 -0.63 -15.44 5.91
CA TRP A 214 -1.49 -15.28 4.76
C TRP A 214 -1.64 -13.82 4.39
N ASN A 215 -1.51 -13.54 3.11
CA ASN A 215 -1.79 -12.25 2.51
C ASN A 215 -2.98 -12.39 1.57
N TYR A 216 -3.96 -11.50 1.75
CA TYR A 216 -5.18 -11.44 0.95
C TYR A 216 -5.13 -10.24 0.03
N LEU A 217 -5.50 -10.44 -1.21
CA LEU A 217 -5.71 -9.35 -2.15
C LEU A 217 -7.21 -9.15 -2.33
N PHE A 218 -7.65 -7.94 -2.08
CA PHE A 218 -9.04 -7.53 -2.23
C PHE A 218 -9.19 -6.65 -3.46
N GLU A 219 -10.24 -6.89 -4.24
CA GLU A 219 -10.84 -5.91 -5.13
C GLU A 219 -11.96 -5.21 -4.36
N ILE A 220 -11.93 -3.88 -4.33
CA ILE A 220 -12.90 -3.04 -3.64
C ILE A 220 -13.86 -2.51 -4.69
N GLU A 221 -15.14 -2.83 -4.55
CA GLU A 221 -16.20 -2.45 -5.48
C GLU A 221 -17.23 -1.56 -4.79
N ARG A 222 -17.85 -0.63 -5.53
CA ARG A 222 -19.00 0.10 -5.02
C ARG A 222 -20.21 -0.82 -4.86
N ASN A 223 -20.94 -0.63 -3.80
CA ASN A 223 -22.21 -1.31 -3.55
C ASN A 223 -23.38 -0.37 -3.86
N ASP A 224 -23.68 -0.22 -5.14
CA ASP A 224 -24.74 0.69 -5.60
C ASP A 224 -26.18 0.19 -5.23
N ALA A 225 -26.30 -1.01 -4.65
CA ALA A 225 -27.60 -1.56 -4.22
C ALA A 225 -28.21 -0.86 -3.00
N ILE A 226 -27.44 -0.06 -2.26
CA ILE A 226 -27.90 0.64 -1.05
C ILE A 226 -28.48 2.03 -1.38
N ASP A 227 -28.10 2.63 -2.53
CA ASP A 227 -28.59 3.96 -2.94
C ASP A 227 -29.97 3.92 -3.60
N SER A 228 -30.57 2.73 -3.77
CA SER A 228 -31.87 2.51 -4.42
C SER A 228 -32.97 2.05 -3.44
N ALA A 229 -32.75 2.12 -2.15
CA ALA A 229 -33.70 1.83 -1.07
C ALA A 229 -33.94 3.09 -0.20
#